data_a67d580cb9fa05d64ac883feb1d97aee
#
_entry.id   a67d580cb9fa05d64ac883feb1d97aee
#
_cell.length_a   1.000
_cell.length_b   1.000
_cell.length_c   1.000
_cell.angle_alpha   90.00
_cell.angle_beta   90.00
_cell.angle_gamma   90.00
#
_symmetry.space_group_name_H-M   'P 1'
#
loop_
_entity.id
_entity.type
_entity.pdbx_description
1 polymer ?
#
loop_
_entity_poly.entity_id
_entity_poly.type
_entity_poly.pdbx_seq_one_letter_code
_entity_poly.pdbx_strand_id
1 'polypeptide(L)'
;MGTSLSKTQLLDSMRNEQAAWEALLDEIGEAHMTQPEVAGGWSIKDIVAHLTGWRRRSVRRFQALLKHEADFSPPWPPELQEDDEINAWIYEANRDRPLAEVLSDSREVFQQLIKTLDAFSEDELQDLRRTLGLEEEQVSGSMFFAHFHQEHEPDMRAWLEKVKQER
;
A
#
# COMPACT_ATOMS: atom_id res chain seq x y z
N MET A 1 -23.40 2.43 -17.93
CA MET A 1 -22.43 3.51 -17.84
C MET A 1 -22.00 3.67 -16.37
N GLY A 2 -20.81 3.26 -16.06
CA GLY A 2 -20.26 3.48 -14.73
C GLY A 2 -19.93 4.96 -14.56
N THR A 3 -20.53 5.62 -13.56
CA THR A 3 -20.13 6.96 -13.15
C THR A 3 -18.76 6.85 -12.49
N SER A 4 -17.78 7.56 -13.03
CA SER A 4 -16.48 7.64 -12.40
C SER A 4 -16.62 8.25 -11.01
N LEU A 5 -15.87 7.70 -10.02
CA LEU A 5 -15.85 8.25 -8.68
C LEU A 5 -15.32 9.68 -8.72
N SER A 6 -15.99 10.59 -8.00
CA SER A 6 -15.46 11.93 -7.76
C SER A 6 -14.20 11.84 -6.89
N LYS A 7 -13.40 12.91 -6.86
CA LYS A 7 -12.23 12.99 -5.98
C LYS A 7 -12.62 12.71 -4.52
N THR A 8 -13.70 13.31 -4.04
CA THR A 8 -14.21 13.08 -2.69
C THR A 8 -14.53 11.61 -2.44
N GLN A 9 -15.23 10.97 -3.36
CA GLN A 9 -15.58 9.55 -3.26
C GLN A 9 -14.34 8.65 -3.28
N LEU A 10 -13.35 8.97 -4.13
CA LEU A 10 -12.08 8.25 -4.16
C LEU A 10 -11.35 8.35 -2.82
N LEU A 11 -11.19 9.56 -2.29
CA LEU A 11 -10.49 9.78 -1.03
C LEU A 11 -11.21 9.13 0.16
N ASP A 12 -12.54 9.20 0.19
CA ASP A 12 -13.34 8.53 1.23
C ASP A 12 -13.21 7.01 1.15
N SER A 13 -13.21 6.45 -0.05
CA SER A 13 -12.97 5.02 -0.28
C SER A 13 -11.59 4.60 0.24
N MET A 14 -10.56 5.40 -0.02
CA MET A 14 -9.21 5.13 0.46
C MET A 14 -9.11 5.19 1.99
N ARG A 15 -9.78 6.14 2.60
CA ARG A 15 -9.83 6.25 4.08
C ARG A 15 -10.54 5.05 4.70
N ASN A 16 -11.60 4.57 4.07
CA ASN A 16 -12.31 3.36 4.52
C ASN A 16 -11.42 2.11 4.43
N GLU A 17 -10.66 1.98 3.35
CA GLU A 17 -9.68 0.90 3.21
C GLU A 17 -8.59 0.98 4.29
N GLN A 18 -8.10 2.18 4.58
CA GLN A 18 -7.11 2.37 5.64
C GLN A 18 -7.69 2.02 7.01
N ALA A 19 -8.92 2.42 7.30
CA ALA A 19 -9.57 2.08 8.55
C ALA A 19 -9.72 0.56 8.73
N ALA A 20 -10.08 -0.16 7.66
CA ALA A 20 -10.17 -1.61 7.67
C ALA A 20 -8.79 -2.27 7.88
N TRP A 21 -7.75 -1.74 7.26
CA TRP A 21 -6.37 -2.17 7.43
C TRP A 21 -5.91 -2.02 8.89
N GLU A 22 -6.11 -0.83 9.46
CA GLU A 22 -5.73 -0.56 10.87
C GLU A 22 -6.52 -1.47 11.82
N ALA A 23 -7.80 -1.70 11.56
CA ALA A 23 -8.62 -2.62 12.36
C ALA A 23 -8.06 -4.06 12.33
N LEU A 24 -7.62 -4.52 11.15
CA LEU A 24 -6.99 -5.85 11.02
C LEU A 24 -5.70 -5.93 11.83
N LEU A 25 -4.85 -4.90 11.75
CA LEU A 25 -3.60 -4.85 12.52
C LEU A 25 -3.89 -4.83 14.03
N ASP A 26 -4.90 -4.08 14.47
CA ASP A 26 -5.30 -4.03 15.88
C ASP A 26 -5.79 -5.39 16.38
N GLU A 27 -6.56 -6.12 15.55
CA GLU A 27 -7.01 -7.47 15.90
C GLU A 27 -5.85 -8.46 16.03
N ILE A 28 -4.84 -8.35 15.16
CA ILE A 28 -3.63 -9.18 15.22
C ILE A 28 -2.84 -8.87 16.50
N GLY A 29 -2.65 -7.59 16.78
CA GLY A 29 -1.89 -7.11 17.94
C GLY A 29 -0.38 -7.10 17.70
N GLU A 30 0.29 -6.08 18.19
CA GLU A 30 1.72 -5.87 17.97
C GLU A 30 2.58 -7.04 18.45
N ALA A 31 2.17 -7.72 19.52
CA ALA A 31 2.92 -8.86 20.08
C ALA A 31 3.10 -10.01 19.08
N HIS A 32 2.25 -10.08 18.05
CA HIS A 32 2.28 -11.15 17.04
C HIS A 32 2.86 -10.71 15.69
N MET A 33 3.17 -9.43 15.53
CA MET A 33 3.56 -8.88 14.22
C MET A 33 4.98 -9.22 13.79
N THR A 34 5.84 -9.63 14.71
CA THR A 34 7.23 -10.01 14.40
C THR A 34 7.44 -11.52 14.31
N GLN A 35 6.39 -12.31 14.53
CA GLN A 35 6.47 -13.76 14.39
C GLN A 35 6.58 -14.14 12.92
N PRO A 36 7.53 -15.01 12.52
CA PRO A 36 7.69 -15.42 11.12
C PRO A 36 6.59 -16.39 10.67
N GLU A 37 6.62 -16.72 9.38
CA GLU A 37 5.78 -17.76 8.77
C GLU A 37 4.29 -17.40 8.64
N VAL A 38 3.97 -16.12 8.54
CA VAL A 38 2.61 -15.67 8.18
C VAL A 38 2.36 -15.89 6.69
N ALA A 39 3.34 -15.52 5.87
CA ALA A 39 3.29 -15.70 4.41
C ALA A 39 4.68 -16.17 3.96
N GLY A 40 4.85 -17.46 3.75
CA GLY A 40 6.19 -18.03 3.56
C GLY A 40 7.05 -17.79 4.80
N GLY A 41 8.21 -17.20 4.65
CA GLY A 41 9.07 -16.84 5.79
C GLY A 41 8.77 -15.47 6.40
N TRP A 42 7.80 -14.72 5.85
CA TRP A 42 7.54 -13.34 6.25
C TRP A 42 6.63 -13.23 7.47
N SER A 43 6.92 -12.24 8.32
CA SER A 43 6.06 -11.81 9.42
C SER A 43 5.04 -10.76 8.95
N ILE A 44 4.09 -10.40 9.81
CA ILE A 44 3.19 -9.26 9.55
C ILE A 44 4.00 -7.97 9.35
N LYS A 45 5.03 -7.74 10.15
CA LYS A 45 5.94 -6.60 9.99
C LYS A 45 6.55 -6.55 8.59
N ASP A 46 6.99 -7.69 8.06
CA ASP A 46 7.59 -7.79 6.73
C ASP A 46 6.57 -7.45 5.64
N ILE A 47 5.33 -7.92 5.79
CA ILE A 47 4.23 -7.59 4.88
C ILE A 47 3.93 -6.08 4.91
N VAL A 48 3.87 -5.47 6.09
CA VAL A 48 3.65 -4.03 6.23
C VAL A 48 4.76 -3.25 5.52
N ALA A 49 6.01 -3.61 5.73
CA ALA A 49 7.16 -2.97 5.08
C ALA A 49 7.12 -3.12 3.56
N HIS A 50 6.77 -4.31 3.07
CA HIS A 50 6.61 -4.60 1.65
C HIS A 50 5.55 -3.70 1.00
N LEU A 51 4.36 -3.65 1.56
CA LEU A 51 3.26 -2.83 1.06
C LEU A 51 3.62 -1.33 1.11
N THR A 52 4.30 -0.91 2.16
CA THR A 52 4.74 0.48 2.33
C THR A 52 5.75 0.88 1.25
N GLY A 53 6.70 0.01 0.91
CA GLY A 53 7.69 0.26 -0.14
C GLY A 53 7.03 0.49 -1.49
N TRP A 54 6.12 -0.38 -1.88
CA TRP A 54 5.38 -0.24 -3.14
C TRP A 54 4.47 0.99 -3.16
N ARG A 55 3.83 1.29 -2.03
CA ARG A 55 2.99 2.49 -1.91
C ARG A 55 3.83 3.77 -2.00
N ARG A 56 5.03 3.77 -1.44
CA ARG A 56 5.98 4.89 -1.58
C ARG A 56 6.35 5.14 -3.05
N ARG A 57 6.50 4.08 -3.83
CA ARG A 57 6.69 4.19 -5.28
C ARG A 57 5.52 4.92 -5.94
N SER A 58 4.29 4.55 -5.59
CA SER A 58 3.09 5.19 -6.11
C SER A 58 3.05 6.68 -5.76
N VAL A 59 3.40 7.04 -4.53
CA VAL A 59 3.46 8.45 -4.10
C VAL A 59 4.45 9.22 -4.97
N ARG A 60 5.65 8.70 -5.17
CA ARG A 60 6.67 9.37 -6.00
C ARG A 60 6.21 9.54 -7.45
N ARG A 61 5.58 8.51 -8.01
CA ARG A 61 5.03 8.56 -9.36
C ARG A 61 3.97 9.64 -9.50
N PHE A 62 3.04 9.71 -8.57
CA PHE A 62 1.95 10.70 -8.59
C PHE A 62 2.48 12.12 -8.36
N GLN A 63 3.47 12.29 -7.48
CA GLN A 63 4.12 13.59 -7.27
C GLN A 63 4.80 14.07 -8.55
N ALA A 64 5.46 13.18 -9.29
CA ALA A 64 6.08 13.50 -10.57
C ALA A 64 5.03 13.93 -11.60
N LEU A 65 3.91 13.21 -11.66
CA LEU A 65 2.80 13.57 -12.57
C LEU A 65 2.21 14.95 -12.24
N LEU A 66 2.06 15.29 -10.96
CA LEU A 66 1.62 16.63 -10.54
C LEU A 66 2.56 17.75 -11.00
N LYS A 67 3.85 17.47 -11.08
CA LYS A 67 4.88 18.42 -11.52
C LYS A 67 5.11 18.38 -13.03
N HIS A 68 4.35 17.57 -13.76
CA HIS A 68 4.52 17.34 -15.19
C HIS A 68 5.93 16.83 -15.55
N GLU A 69 6.52 16.04 -14.67
CA GLU A 69 7.81 15.39 -14.90
C GLU A 69 7.57 14.06 -15.63
N ALA A 70 8.40 13.78 -16.65
CA ALA A 70 8.28 12.56 -17.45
C ALA A 70 8.67 11.30 -16.70
N ASP A 71 9.65 11.42 -15.80
CA ASP A 71 10.24 10.31 -15.07
C ASP A 71 10.21 10.56 -13.56
N PHE A 72 10.26 9.49 -12.80
CA PHE A 72 10.41 9.55 -11.34
C PHE A 72 11.45 8.51 -10.88
N SER A 73 12.07 8.78 -9.73
CA SER A 73 13.00 7.84 -9.10
C SER A 73 12.24 6.94 -8.13
N PRO A 74 12.34 5.60 -8.26
CA PRO A 74 11.75 4.70 -7.28
C PRO A 74 12.44 4.84 -5.91
N PRO A 75 11.82 4.36 -4.83
CA PRO A 75 12.43 4.41 -3.49
C PRO A 75 13.52 3.36 -3.26
N TRP A 76 13.87 2.60 -4.29
CA TRP A 76 14.92 1.59 -4.29
C TRP A 76 15.94 1.89 -5.39
N PRO A 77 17.09 1.19 -5.40
CA PRO A 77 18.09 1.39 -6.47
C PRO A 77 17.48 1.19 -7.85
N PRO A 78 17.68 2.14 -8.80
CA PRO A 78 17.01 2.10 -10.10
C PRO A 78 17.43 0.94 -11.00
N GLU A 79 18.55 0.30 -10.72
CA GLU A 79 19.00 -0.91 -11.42
C GLU A 79 18.15 -2.15 -11.10
N LEU A 80 17.39 -2.15 -9.99
CA LEU A 80 16.49 -3.24 -9.65
C LEU A 80 15.20 -3.08 -10.45
N GLN A 81 14.93 -4.02 -11.35
CA GLN A 81 13.78 -3.97 -12.25
C GLN A 81 12.79 -5.12 -12.06
N GLU A 82 13.28 -6.25 -11.55
CA GLU A 82 12.42 -7.41 -11.30
C GLU A 82 11.75 -7.31 -9.94
N ASP A 83 10.48 -7.66 -9.88
CA ASP A 83 9.68 -7.56 -8.64
C ASP A 83 10.31 -8.34 -7.49
N ASP A 84 10.84 -9.52 -7.77
CA ASP A 84 11.48 -10.36 -6.75
C ASP A 84 12.73 -9.70 -6.14
N GLU A 85 13.53 -9.02 -6.98
CA GLU A 85 14.71 -8.28 -6.53
C GLU A 85 14.31 -7.08 -5.68
N ILE A 86 13.28 -6.36 -6.11
CA ILE A 86 12.72 -5.21 -5.38
C ILE A 86 12.16 -5.66 -4.03
N ASN A 87 11.39 -6.74 -4.01
CA ASN A 87 10.83 -7.32 -2.79
C ASN A 87 11.92 -7.74 -1.81
N ALA A 88 12.98 -8.37 -2.30
CA ALA A 88 14.14 -8.75 -1.49
C ALA A 88 14.84 -7.52 -0.90
N TRP A 89 15.00 -6.47 -1.70
CA TRP A 89 15.62 -5.23 -1.23
C TRP A 89 14.79 -4.56 -0.13
N ILE A 90 13.47 -4.49 -0.29
CA ILE A 90 12.57 -3.92 0.72
C ILE A 90 12.66 -4.73 2.01
N TYR A 91 12.65 -6.05 1.91
CA TYR A 91 12.78 -6.95 3.05
C TYR A 91 14.08 -6.68 3.82
N GLU A 92 15.22 -6.70 3.11
CA GLU A 92 16.54 -6.49 3.73
C GLU A 92 16.67 -5.10 4.37
N ALA A 93 16.09 -4.07 3.74
CA ALA A 93 16.15 -2.71 4.26
C ALA A 93 15.35 -2.52 5.56
N ASN A 94 14.39 -3.40 5.85
CA ASN A 94 13.47 -3.24 6.96
C ASN A 94 13.57 -4.32 8.05
N ARG A 95 14.20 -5.44 7.77
CA ARG A 95 14.19 -6.60 8.68
C ARG A 95 14.68 -6.30 10.09
N ASP A 96 15.69 -5.44 10.20
CA ASP A 96 16.30 -5.09 11.48
C ASP A 96 15.73 -3.80 12.09
N ARG A 97 14.76 -3.16 11.42
CA ARG A 97 14.10 -1.95 11.93
C ARG A 97 13.07 -2.31 12.99
N PRO A 98 12.93 -1.47 14.04
CA PRO A 98 11.89 -1.70 15.06
C PRO A 98 10.49 -1.69 14.44
N LEU A 99 9.60 -2.53 14.95
CA LEU A 99 8.20 -2.61 14.52
C LEU A 99 7.51 -1.23 14.53
N ALA A 100 7.73 -0.46 15.60
CA ALA A 100 7.13 0.86 15.75
C ALA A 100 7.50 1.81 14.60
N GLU A 101 8.73 1.74 14.10
CA GLU A 101 9.17 2.54 12.94
C GLU A 101 8.50 2.08 11.64
N VAL A 102 8.40 0.78 11.43
CA VAL A 102 7.75 0.21 10.24
C VAL A 102 6.27 0.60 10.20
N LEU A 103 5.57 0.52 11.33
CA LEU A 103 4.16 0.93 11.43
C LEU A 103 3.99 2.44 11.23
N SER A 104 4.90 3.24 11.80
CA SER A 104 4.88 4.70 11.63
C SER A 104 5.08 5.10 10.16
N ASP A 105 6.04 4.49 9.48
CA ASP A 105 6.29 4.71 8.05
C ASP A 105 5.06 4.35 7.20
N SER A 106 4.42 3.24 7.51
CA SER A 106 3.21 2.80 6.81
C SER A 106 2.11 3.85 6.87
N ARG A 107 1.87 4.40 8.05
CA ARG A 107 0.86 5.45 8.26
C ARG A 107 1.24 6.76 7.58
N GLU A 108 2.50 7.15 7.68
CA GLU A 108 2.99 8.36 7.02
C GLU A 108 2.89 8.29 5.50
N VAL A 109 3.33 7.19 4.91
CA VAL A 109 3.27 7.00 3.45
C VAL A 109 1.82 6.99 2.97
N PHE A 110 0.91 6.40 3.73
CA PHE A 110 -0.51 6.44 3.41
C PHE A 110 -1.05 7.88 3.43
N GLN A 111 -0.70 8.68 4.43
CA GLN A 111 -1.09 10.08 4.49
C GLN A 111 -0.51 10.89 3.32
N GLN A 112 0.72 10.61 2.92
CA GLN A 112 1.33 11.21 1.73
C GLN A 112 0.57 10.85 0.46
N LEU A 113 0.12 9.60 0.33
CA LEU A 113 -0.68 9.15 -0.81
C LEU A 113 -2.00 9.91 -0.89
N ILE A 114 -2.74 9.99 0.22
CA ILE A 114 -4.00 10.73 0.30
C ILE A 114 -3.78 12.21 -0.07
N LYS A 115 -2.77 12.84 0.51
CA LYS A 115 -2.44 14.24 0.27
C LYS A 115 -2.06 14.49 -1.20
N THR A 116 -1.29 13.59 -1.78
CA THR A 116 -0.86 13.69 -3.18
C THR A 116 -2.06 13.58 -4.11
N LEU A 117 -2.95 12.62 -3.88
CA LEU A 117 -4.16 12.46 -4.70
C LEU A 117 -5.13 13.64 -4.51
N ASP A 118 -5.22 14.19 -3.32
CA ASP A 118 -6.06 15.37 -3.06
C ASP A 118 -5.56 16.62 -3.79
N ALA A 119 -4.28 16.67 -4.12
CA ALA A 119 -3.69 17.78 -4.87
C ALA A 119 -4.06 17.77 -6.36
N PHE A 120 -4.52 16.65 -6.92
CA PHE A 120 -5.05 16.59 -8.29
C PHE A 120 -6.43 17.24 -8.36
N SER A 121 -6.70 17.96 -9.47
CA SER A 121 -8.07 18.40 -9.77
C SER A 121 -8.91 17.21 -10.26
N GLU A 122 -10.23 17.38 -10.35
CA GLU A 122 -11.12 16.35 -10.93
C GLU A 122 -10.68 15.99 -12.34
N ASP A 123 -10.36 16.99 -13.18
CA ASP A 123 -9.91 16.77 -14.56
C ASP A 123 -8.56 16.04 -14.62
N GLU A 124 -7.64 16.43 -13.78
CA GLU A 124 -6.32 15.76 -13.67
C GLU A 124 -6.47 14.30 -13.24
N LEU A 125 -7.39 13.99 -12.34
CA LEU A 125 -7.67 12.61 -11.94
C LEU A 125 -8.24 11.80 -13.09
N GLN A 126 -9.07 12.39 -13.95
CA GLN A 126 -9.58 11.75 -15.17
C GLN A 126 -8.41 11.44 -16.13
N ASP A 127 -7.50 12.39 -16.30
CA ASP A 127 -6.33 12.20 -17.16
C ASP A 127 -5.37 11.15 -16.57
N LEU A 128 -5.23 11.10 -15.26
CA LEU A 128 -4.44 10.08 -14.56
C LEU A 128 -4.95 8.67 -14.89
N ARG A 129 -6.26 8.48 -14.93
CA ARG A 129 -6.89 7.20 -15.29
C ARG A 129 -6.48 6.77 -16.69
N ARG A 130 -6.56 7.68 -17.65
CA ARG A 130 -6.15 7.42 -19.05
C ARG A 130 -4.67 7.09 -19.13
N THR A 131 -3.84 7.83 -18.42
CA THR A 131 -2.38 7.62 -18.38
C THR A 131 -2.02 6.25 -17.80
N LEU A 132 -2.78 5.78 -16.80
CA LEU A 132 -2.58 4.47 -16.18
C LEU A 132 -3.24 3.33 -16.96
N GLY A 133 -3.98 3.63 -18.03
CA GLY A 133 -4.69 2.63 -18.83
C GLY A 133 -5.84 1.95 -18.07
N LEU A 134 -6.44 2.64 -17.10
CA LEU A 134 -7.49 2.08 -16.25
C LEU A 134 -8.87 2.36 -16.83
N GLU A 135 -9.72 1.35 -16.85
CA GLU A 135 -11.12 1.49 -17.18
C GLU A 135 -11.86 2.38 -16.16
N GLU A 136 -12.94 3.03 -16.56
CA GLU A 136 -13.67 3.97 -15.69
C GLU A 136 -14.10 3.36 -14.35
N GLU A 137 -14.37 2.06 -14.33
CA GLU A 137 -14.83 1.34 -13.14
C GLU A 137 -13.71 0.95 -12.19
N GLN A 138 -12.44 1.09 -12.62
CA GLN A 138 -11.29 0.58 -11.87
C GLN A 138 -10.66 1.58 -10.90
N VAL A 139 -11.02 2.85 -10.99
CA VAL A 139 -10.46 3.86 -10.08
C VAL A 139 -11.34 4.02 -8.84
N SER A 140 -11.07 3.18 -7.87
CA SER A 140 -11.68 3.28 -6.53
C SER A 140 -10.55 3.18 -5.49
N GLY A 141 -10.87 3.46 -4.24
CA GLY A 141 -9.93 3.25 -3.15
C GLY A 141 -9.40 1.83 -3.09
N SER A 142 -10.24 0.85 -3.42
CA SER A 142 -9.84 -0.56 -3.45
C SER A 142 -8.75 -0.87 -4.46
N MET A 143 -8.61 -0.09 -5.54
CA MET A 143 -7.53 -0.26 -6.52
C MET A 143 -6.15 -0.17 -5.86
N PHE A 144 -5.97 0.75 -4.94
CA PHE A 144 -4.69 0.94 -4.24
C PHE A 144 -4.42 -0.15 -3.20
N PHE A 145 -5.41 -0.97 -2.90
CA PHE A 145 -5.34 -2.08 -1.96
C PHE A 145 -5.54 -3.44 -2.64
N ALA A 146 -5.70 -3.48 -3.96
CA ALA A 146 -5.97 -4.73 -4.68
C ALA A 146 -4.90 -5.79 -4.44
N HIS A 147 -3.63 -5.41 -4.50
CA HIS A 147 -2.52 -6.33 -4.23
C HIS A 147 -2.60 -6.89 -2.80
N PHE A 148 -2.88 -6.05 -1.82
CA PHE A 148 -3.09 -6.49 -0.44
C PHE A 148 -4.26 -7.47 -0.34
N HIS A 149 -5.41 -7.14 -0.89
CA HIS A 149 -6.59 -8.00 -0.83
C HIS A 149 -6.39 -9.36 -1.51
N GLN A 150 -5.67 -9.39 -2.61
CA GLN A 150 -5.47 -10.61 -3.40
C GLN A 150 -4.33 -11.47 -2.89
N GLU A 151 -3.22 -10.85 -2.50
CA GLU A 151 -1.97 -11.56 -2.25
C GLU A 151 -1.63 -11.70 -0.76
N HIS A 152 -2.09 -10.80 0.10
CA HIS A 152 -1.66 -10.76 1.50
C HIS A 152 -2.77 -10.92 2.52
N GLU A 153 -3.95 -10.37 2.28
CA GLU A 153 -5.07 -10.44 3.23
C GLU A 153 -5.45 -11.87 3.60
N PRO A 154 -5.57 -12.82 2.65
CA PRO A 154 -5.92 -14.19 3.00
C PRO A 154 -4.94 -14.82 4.00
N ASP A 155 -3.65 -14.62 3.82
CA ASP A 155 -2.60 -15.15 4.70
C ASP A 155 -2.67 -14.49 6.09
N MET A 156 -2.87 -13.18 6.12
CA MET A 156 -2.97 -12.42 7.38
C MET A 156 -4.20 -12.85 8.18
N ARG A 157 -5.33 -13.07 7.53
CA ARG A 157 -6.56 -13.53 8.19
C ARG A 157 -6.43 -14.97 8.68
N ALA A 158 -5.81 -15.84 7.89
CA ALA A 158 -5.52 -17.22 8.32
C ALA A 158 -4.62 -17.22 9.57
N TRP A 159 -3.59 -16.37 9.57
CA TRP A 159 -2.71 -16.17 10.72
C TRP A 159 -3.48 -15.67 11.94
N LEU A 160 -4.36 -14.68 11.75
CA LEU A 160 -5.18 -14.14 12.82
C LEU A 160 -6.06 -15.21 13.47
N GLU A 161 -6.69 -16.06 12.66
CA GLU A 161 -7.52 -17.17 13.20
C GLU A 161 -6.66 -18.14 14.00
N LYS A 162 -5.47 -18.45 13.56
CA LYS A 162 -4.51 -19.29 14.29
C LYS A 162 -4.13 -18.67 15.63
N VAL A 163 -3.83 -17.37 15.65
CA VAL A 163 -3.48 -16.63 16.87
C VAL A 163 -4.66 -16.63 17.85
N LYS A 164 -5.90 -16.45 17.38
CA LYS A 164 -7.09 -16.50 18.22
C LYS A 164 -7.28 -17.87 18.88
N GLN A 165 -6.94 -18.94 18.20
CA GLN A 165 -7.04 -20.30 18.74
C GLN A 165 -6.00 -20.59 19.83
N GLU A 166 -4.90 -19.84 19.85
CA GLU A 166 -3.82 -19.96 20.84
C GLU A 166 -4.06 -19.11 22.09
N ARG A 167 -5.12 -18.28 22.10
CA ARG A 167 -5.49 -17.44 23.24
C ARG A 167 -6.34 -18.18 24.27
#